data_40ee6ac991c35aaa8c3acca672a2728b
#
_entry.id   40ee6ac991c35aaa8c3acca672a2728b
#
_cell.length_a   1.000
_cell.length_b   1.000
_cell.length_c   1.000
_cell.angle_alpha   90.00
_cell.angle_beta   90.00
_cell.angle_gamma   90.00
#
_symmetry.space_group_name_H-M   'P 1'
#
loop_
_entity.id
_entity.type
_entity.pdbx_description
1 polymer ?
#
loop_
_entity_poly.entity_id
_entity_poly.type
_entity_poly.pdbx_seq_one_letter_code
_entity_poly.pdbx_strand_id
1 'polypeptide(L)'
;ATVRMEMEEFSRQRHIEAGYSFVNTPHLTKGDLFRKSGHLDFYSEGMFPPMQLDGEYDADGNVTKPAQDYYAKPMNCPMHNLIFASRGRSYRELPLRLFEFGTVYRYEKSGVVHGLTRARGFTQDDAHIYCTEDQLEDELRKVIDFIISLLRDYGLDDFYLELSTKDPKKFVGSDEIWERSTAILQRVADSSGLNLVPDPEGAAFYGPKISVQARDAIGRTWQMSTVQLDFNLPERFELEYTAPDGSKKRPIMVHRALFGSIERFFGVLLEHYAGVFPAWLAPQQVMGIPVADEFVPHLEEITAQLRARGIRADVDTSDDRMQKKIRNHTTGKIPFMLLA
;
A
#
# COMPACT_ATOMS: atom_id res chain seq x y z
N ALA A 1 -8.96 -0.16 15.14
CA ALA A 1 -8.60 -1.53 14.70
C ALA A 1 -9.58 -2.03 13.64
N THR A 2 -10.90 -2.06 13.92
CA THR A 2 -11.92 -2.67 13.04
C THR A 2 -11.89 -2.10 11.61
N VAL A 3 -11.95 -0.77 11.44
CA VAL A 3 -11.92 -0.15 10.09
C VAL A 3 -10.68 -0.57 9.30
N ARG A 4 -9.51 -0.61 9.95
CA ARG A 4 -8.27 -1.08 9.31
C ARG A 4 -8.39 -2.54 8.85
N MET A 5 -8.91 -3.40 9.71
CA MET A 5 -9.11 -4.83 9.36
C MET A 5 -10.06 -5.00 8.17
N GLU A 6 -11.17 -4.27 8.15
CA GLU A 6 -12.11 -4.29 7.02
C GLU A 6 -11.47 -3.75 5.73
N MET A 7 -10.70 -2.67 5.83
CA MET A 7 -9.94 -2.12 4.70
C MET A 7 -8.95 -3.15 4.12
N GLU A 8 -8.15 -3.76 4.99
CA GLU A 8 -7.15 -4.75 4.58
C GLU A 8 -7.83 -6.00 3.98
N GLU A 9 -8.91 -6.49 4.58
CA GLU A 9 -9.60 -7.68 4.08
C GLU A 9 -10.29 -7.44 2.74
N PHE A 10 -10.98 -6.31 2.59
CA PHE A 10 -11.58 -5.94 1.32
C PHE A 10 -10.51 -5.79 0.22
N SER A 11 -9.44 -5.07 0.51
CA SER A 11 -8.32 -4.93 -0.41
C SER A 11 -7.67 -6.27 -0.76
N ARG A 12 -7.50 -7.16 0.24
CA ARG A 12 -6.96 -8.52 0.05
C ARG A 12 -7.78 -9.28 -0.97
N GLN A 13 -9.09 -9.32 -0.80
CA GLN A 13 -9.98 -10.05 -1.68
C GLN A 13 -9.90 -9.53 -3.13
N ARG A 14 -9.93 -8.21 -3.30
CA ARG A 14 -9.78 -7.57 -4.61
C ARG A 14 -8.44 -7.90 -5.29
N HIS A 15 -7.34 -8.00 -4.52
CA HIS A 15 -6.04 -8.40 -5.05
C HIS A 15 -6.00 -9.87 -5.46
N ILE A 16 -6.63 -10.77 -4.69
CA ILE A 16 -6.75 -12.18 -5.08
C ILE A 16 -7.49 -12.31 -6.42
N GLU A 17 -8.63 -11.63 -6.55
CA GLU A 17 -9.42 -11.60 -7.79
C GLU A 17 -8.64 -11.04 -8.98
N ALA A 18 -7.75 -10.07 -8.76
CA ALA A 18 -6.87 -9.48 -9.78
C ALA A 18 -5.61 -10.33 -10.05
N GLY A 19 -5.46 -11.50 -9.44
CA GLY A 19 -4.39 -12.47 -9.70
C GLY A 19 -3.05 -12.11 -9.05
N TYR A 20 -3.05 -11.40 -7.91
CA TYR A 20 -1.85 -11.16 -7.11
C TYR A 20 -1.52 -12.34 -6.20
N SER A 21 -0.24 -12.66 -6.10
CA SER A 21 0.31 -13.63 -5.14
C SER A 21 0.77 -12.92 -3.87
N PHE A 22 0.23 -13.35 -2.73
CA PHE A 22 0.60 -12.77 -1.44
C PHE A 22 1.94 -13.27 -0.96
N VAL A 23 2.75 -12.36 -0.48
CA VAL A 23 4.05 -12.62 0.15
C VAL A 23 4.15 -11.89 1.49
N ASN A 24 5.09 -12.29 2.31
CA ASN A 24 5.40 -11.62 3.57
C ASN A 24 6.92 -11.61 3.73
N THR A 25 7.51 -10.41 3.77
CA THR A 25 8.95 -10.25 3.78
C THR A 25 9.47 -9.80 5.16
N PRO A 26 10.70 -10.20 5.53
CA PRO A 26 11.30 -9.84 6.81
C PRO A 26 11.40 -8.33 7.02
N HIS A 27 11.17 -7.87 8.24
CA HIS A 27 11.32 -6.45 8.61
C HIS A 27 12.77 -6.03 8.78
N LEU A 28 13.63 -6.96 9.21
CA LEU A 28 15.05 -6.76 9.43
C LEU A 28 15.84 -7.59 8.43
N THR A 29 16.79 -6.99 7.76
CA THR A 29 17.61 -7.67 6.75
C THR A 29 19.04 -7.16 6.75
N LYS A 30 19.95 -7.99 6.23
CA LYS A 30 21.38 -7.66 6.14
C LYS A 30 21.60 -6.47 5.22
N GLY A 31 22.58 -5.63 5.59
CA GLY A 31 22.95 -4.44 4.84
C GLY A 31 23.37 -4.70 3.39
N ASP A 32 23.88 -5.90 3.09
CA ASP A 32 24.29 -6.28 1.73
C ASP A 32 23.13 -6.22 0.73
N LEU A 33 21.91 -6.55 1.17
CA LEU A 33 20.73 -6.45 0.32
C LEU A 33 20.46 -4.99 -0.09
N PHE A 34 20.65 -4.05 0.84
CA PHE A 34 20.44 -2.63 0.58
C PHE A 34 21.60 -1.98 -0.18
N ARG A 35 22.83 -2.54 -0.10
CA ARG A 35 23.93 -2.19 -1.00
C ARG A 35 23.62 -2.66 -2.41
N LYS A 36 23.22 -3.92 -2.59
CA LYS A 36 22.87 -4.49 -3.90
C LYS A 36 21.75 -3.68 -4.57
N SER A 37 20.71 -3.33 -3.84
CA SER A 37 19.59 -2.55 -4.37
C SER A 37 19.88 -1.06 -4.55
N GLY A 38 20.98 -0.53 -4.04
CA GLY A 38 21.35 0.88 -4.11
C GLY A 38 20.69 1.79 -3.07
N HIS A 39 19.92 1.23 -2.15
CA HIS A 39 19.26 2.05 -1.11
C HIS A 39 20.26 2.75 -0.21
N LEU A 40 21.40 2.12 0.12
CA LEU A 40 22.44 2.76 0.92
C LEU A 40 23.15 3.90 0.19
N ASP A 41 23.21 3.86 -1.14
CA ASP A 41 23.84 4.90 -1.96
C ASP A 41 22.92 6.12 -2.17
N PHE A 42 21.62 5.88 -2.41
CA PHE A 42 20.68 6.90 -2.88
C PHE A 42 19.59 7.28 -1.87
N TYR A 43 19.40 6.48 -0.81
CA TYR A 43 18.29 6.63 0.15
C TYR A 43 18.73 6.52 1.62
N SER A 44 20.02 6.50 1.92
CA SER A 44 20.57 6.30 3.27
C SER A 44 20.03 7.30 4.31
N GLU A 45 19.80 8.55 3.94
CA GLU A 45 19.22 9.56 4.83
C GLU A 45 17.79 9.24 5.30
N GLY A 46 17.06 8.43 4.52
CA GLY A 46 15.71 7.96 4.85
C GLY A 46 15.69 6.64 5.61
N MET A 47 16.84 6.05 5.93
CA MET A 47 16.96 4.79 6.64
C MET A 47 17.33 5.00 8.10
N PHE A 48 16.76 4.16 8.99
CA PHE A 48 17.24 4.10 10.37
C PHE A 48 18.70 3.59 10.37
N PRO A 49 19.52 4.01 11.35
CA PRO A 49 20.87 3.48 11.51
C PRO A 49 20.89 1.95 11.63
N PRO A 50 21.96 1.28 11.20
CA PRO A 50 22.05 -0.17 11.31
C PRO A 50 22.11 -0.64 12.77
N MET A 51 21.53 -1.81 12.99
CA MET A 51 21.77 -2.61 14.18
C MET A 51 22.95 -3.52 13.91
N GLN A 52 23.95 -3.53 14.78
CA GLN A 52 25.14 -4.36 14.65
C GLN A 52 24.99 -5.66 15.43
N LEU A 53 25.10 -6.78 14.75
CA LEU A 53 24.96 -8.12 15.32
C LEU A 53 26.24 -8.97 15.07
N ASP A 54 26.44 -9.94 15.93
CA ASP A 54 27.47 -11.00 15.79
C ASP A 54 28.90 -10.50 15.71
N GLY A 55 29.22 -9.31 16.22
CA GLY A 55 30.61 -8.83 16.39
C GLY A 55 31.31 -9.59 17.53
N GLU A 56 32.57 -9.99 17.31
CA GLU A 56 33.39 -10.62 18.32
C GLU A 56 34.60 -9.74 18.61
N TYR A 57 34.98 -9.70 19.89
CA TYR A 57 36.07 -8.87 20.39
C TYR A 57 36.97 -9.75 21.24
N ASP A 58 38.31 -9.50 21.22
CA ASP A 58 39.26 -10.14 22.12
C ASP A 58 39.20 -9.53 23.54
N ALA A 59 40.02 -10.06 24.44
CA ALA A 59 40.10 -9.59 25.82
C ALA A 59 40.58 -8.13 25.96
N ASP A 60 41.26 -7.63 24.93
CA ASP A 60 41.80 -6.27 24.86
C ASP A 60 40.84 -5.29 24.14
N GLY A 61 39.68 -5.80 23.70
CA GLY A 61 38.66 -5.02 23.00
C GLY A 61 38.88 -4.83 21.50
N ASN A 62 39.85 -5.54 20.90
CA ASN A 62 40.04 -5.49 19.45
C ASN A 62 39.02 -6.37 18.74
N VAL A 63 38.55 -5.91 17.57
CA VAL A 63 37.60 -6.64 16.74
C VAL A 63 38.26 -7.88 16.17
N THR A 64 37.83 -9.08 16.59
CA THR A 64 38.25 -10.37 16.02
C THR A 64 37.35 -10.82 14.89
N LYS A 65 36.06 -10.39 14.93
CA LYS A 65 35.12 -10.58 13.86
C LYS A 65 34.25 -9.31 13.72
N PRO A 66 34.19 -8.69 12.54
CA PRO A 66 33.38 -7.50 12.34
C PRO A 66 31.89 -7.81 12.53
N ALA A 67 31.21 -6.91 13.20
CA ALA A 67 29.76 -6.98 13.33
C ALA A 67 29.08 -6.89 11.96
N GLN A 68 27.94 -7.56 11.83
CA GLN A 68 27.11 -7.50 10.64
C GLN A 68 26.01 -6.46 10.81
N ASP A 69 25.92 -5.54 9.86
CA ASP A 69 24.87 -4.53 9.84
C ASP A 69 23.52 -5.13 9.40
N TYR A 70 22.49 -4.92 10.21
CA TYR A 70 21.10 -5.17 9.90
C TYR A 70 20.31 -3.88 9.89
N TYR A 71 19.41 -3.75 8.94
CA TYR A 71 18.56 -2.56 8.78
C TYR A 71 17.08 -2.91 8.89
N ALA A 72 16.30 -2.04 9.50
CA ALA A 72 14.85 -2.03 9.31
C ALA A 72 14.52 -1.60 7.88
N LYS A 73 13.72 -2.39 7.17
CA LYS A 73 13.44 -2.16 5.74
C LYS A 73 12.74 -0.82 5.50
N PRO A 74 13.27 0.06 4.64
CA PRO A 74 12.59 1.30 4.24
C PRO A 74 11.58 1.07 3.11
N MET A 75 11.72 -0.04 2.39
CA MET A 75 10.91 -0.46 1.24
C MET A 75 10.91 -1.99 1.14
N ASN A 76 9.90 -2.56 0.46
CA ASN A 76 9.76 -4.02 0.31
C ASN A 76 10.40 -4.55 -0.98
N CYS A 77 10.65 -3.68 -1.97
CA CYS A 77 11.12 -4.06 -3.31
C CYS A 77 12.37 -4.95 -3.33
N PRO A 78 13.41 -4.77 -2.49
CA PRO A 78 14.58 -5.64 -2.55
C PRO A 78 14.25 -7.10 -2.27
N MET A 79 13.33 -7.37 -1.33
CA MET A 79 12.93 -8.73 -0.99
C MET A 79 12.06 -9.36 -2.07
N HIS A 80 11.16 -8.59 -2.72
CA HIS A 80 10.38 -9.09 -3.85
C HIS A 80 11.29 -9.50 -5.02
N ASN A 81 12.37 -8.75 -5.27
CA ASN A 81 13.38 -9.15 -6.25
C ASN A 81 14.08 -10.47 -5.89
N LEU A 82 14.37 -10.72 -4.59
CA LEU A 82 14.89 -12.01 -4.15
C LEU A 82 13.87 -13.15 -4.36
N ILE A 83 12.59 -12.90 -4.16
CA ILE A 83 11.53 -13.88 -4.43
C ILE A 83 11.47 -14.19 -5.93
N PHE A 84 11.56 -13.18 -6.79
CA PHE A 84 11.65 -13.43 -8.24
C PHE A 84 12.87 -14.27 -8.59
N ALA A 85 14.05 -13.91 -8.06
CA ALA A 85 15.34 -14.56 -8.33
C ALA A 85 15.50 -15.94 -7.67
N SER A 86 14.58 -16.34 -6.77
CA SER A 86 14.71 -17.58 -5.97
C SER A 86 14.74 -18.86 -6.82
N ARG A 87 14.28 -18.81 -8.06
CA ARG A 87 14.28 -19.92 -9.03
C ARG A 87 14.29 -19.41 -10.47
N GLY A 88 14.58 -20.27 -11.42
CA GLY A 88 14.42 -19.96 -12.83
C GLY A 88 12.97 -19.63 -13.18
N ARG A 89 12.76 -18.62 -14.02
CA ARG A 89 11.44 -18.16 -14.46
C ARG A 89 11.28 -18.38 -15.95
N SER A 90 10.06 -18.70 -16.37
CA SER A 90 9.65 -18.78 -17.77
C SER A 90 8.76 -17.59 -18.13
N TYR A 91 8.79 -17.15 -19.39
CA TYR A 91 7.87 -16.14 -19.90
C TYR A 91 6.38 -16.47 -19.64
N ARG A 92 6.06 -17.77 -19.50
CA ARG A 92 4.69 -18.25 -19.22
C ARG A 92 4.21 -17.93 -17.79
N GLU A 93 5.15 -17.62 -16.90
CA GLU A 93 4.86 -17.22 -15.52
C GLU A 93 4.70 -15.71 -15.37
N LEU A 94 4.90 -14.97 -16.46
CA LEU A 94 4.75 -13.52 -16.50
C LEU A 94 3.40 -13.12 -17.12
N PRO A 95 2.75 -12.08 -16.61
CA PRO A 95 3.21 -11.21 -15.53
C PRO A 95 3.12 -11.89 -14.15
N LEU A 96 4.19 -11.77 -13.35
CA LEU A 96 4.19 -12.18 -11.95
C LEU A 96 3.86 -10.96 -11.09
N ARG A 97 2.78 -11.05 -10.32
CA ARG A 97 2.31 -9.96 -9.44
C ARG A 97 2.47 -10.39 -7.99
N LEU A 98 3.42 -9.79 -7.28
CA LEU A 98 3.66 -10.01 -5.86
C LEU A 98 3.04 -8.86 -5.07
N PHE A 99 2.40 -9.19 -3.95
CA PHE A 99 1.73 -8.22 -3.08
C PHE A 99 1.96 -8.55 -1.61
N GLU A 100 2.15 -7.51 -0.78
CA GLU A 100 2.12 -7.63 0.67
C GLU A 100 1.53 -6.37 1.33
N PHE A 101 0.90 -6.55 2.49
CA PHE A 101 0.75 -5.46 3.46
C PHE A 101 2.08 -5.34 4.22
N GLY A 102 3.01 -4.61 3.61
CA GLY A 102 4.39 -4.54 4.06
C GLY A 102 4.65 -3.35 4.97
N THR A 103 4.94 -3.60 6.24
CA THR A 103 5.36 -2.53 7.15
C THR A 103 6.79 -2.13 6.84
N VAL A 104 7.00 -0.84 6.61
CA VAL A 104 8.29 -0.22 6.31
C VAL A 104 8.64 0.84 7.35
N TYR A 105 9.93 1.14 7.48
CA TYR A 105 10.47 2.03 8.49
C TYR A 105 11.32 3.11 7.83
N ARG A 106 10.94 4.37 8.01
CA ARG A 106 11.64 5.52 7.42
C ARG A 106 12.06 6.51 8.48
N TYR A 107 13.30 6.95 8.39
CA TYR A 107 13.87 7.93 9.30
C TYR A 107 13.33 9.33 8.97
N GLU A 108 12.12 9.59 9.44
CA GLU A 108 11.50 10.92 9.29
C GLU A 108 12.01 11.86 10.39
N LYS A 109 12.36 13.08 10.03
CA LYS A 109 12.74 14.11 11.00
C LYS A 109 11.55 14.44 11.91
N SER A 110 11.82 14.76 13.20
CA SER A 110 10.75 15.00 14.17
C SER A 110 9.75 16.08 13.75
N GLY A 111 10.19 17.13 13.07
CA GLY A 111 9.32 18.24 12.63
C GLY A 111 8.36 17.89 11.48
N VAL A 112 8.49 16.72 10.85
CA VAL A 112 7.61 16.32 9.73
C VAL A 112 6.66 15.18 10.07
N VAL A 113 6.81 14.56 11.25
CA VAL A 113 5.90 13.51 11.73
C VAL A 113 4.55 14.13 12.09
N HIS A 114 3.45 13.57 11.59
CA HIS A 114 2.12 14.12 11.78
C HIS A 114 1.05 13.03 11.85
N GLY A 115 0.67 12.64 13.07
CA GLY A 115 -0.41 11.68 13.34
C GLY A 115 -0.34 10.41 12.47
N LEU A 116 -1.47 10.04 11.85
CA LEU A 116 -1.58 8.90 10.96
C LEU A 116 -1.03 9.18 9.55
N THR A 117 -0.92 10.44 9.16
CA THR A 117 -0.60 10.81 7.78
C THR A 117 0.88 10.73 7.46
N ARG A 118 1.76 10.86 8.47
CA ARG A 118 3.21 10.74 8.30
C ARG A 118 3.87 10.18 9.55
N ALA A 119 4.16 8.88 9.54
CA ALA A 119 4.77 8.13 10.64
C ALA A 119 6.12 7.54 10.22
N ARG A 120 6.94 7.18 11.20
CA ARG A 120 8.24 6.52 10.98
C ARG A 120 8.12 5.03 10.66
N GLY A 121 7.03 4.40 11.08
CA GLY A 121 6.67 3.03 10.72
C GLY A 121 5.23 3.02 10.22
N PHE A 122 4.99 2.48 9.04
CA PHE A 122 3.67 2.42 8.43
C PHE A 122 3.56 1.22 7.50
N THR A 123 2.34 0.78 7.25
CA THR A 123 2.07 -0.38 6.41
C THR A 123 1.65 0.06 5.02
N GLN A 124 2.39 -0.40 4.00
CA GLN A 124 2.03 -0.19 2.60
C GLN A 124 1.25 -1.40 2.07
N ASP A 125 0.30 -1.14 1.21
CA ASP A 125 -0.29 -2.13 0.31
C ASP A 125 0.58 -2.25 -0.94
N ASP A 126 1.75 -2.82 -0.77
CA ASP A 126 2.84 -2.76 -1.73
C ASP A 126 2.82 -3.94 -2.70
N ALA A 127 2.90 -3.65 -3.97
CA ALA A 127 2.96 -4.65 -5.01
C ALA A 127 4.05 -4.37 -6.03
N HIS A 128 4.65 -5.47 -6.53
CA HIS A 128 5.64 -5.44 -7.58
C HIS A 128 5.22 -6.41 -8.69
N ILE A 129 5.13 -5.89 -9.90
CA ILE A 129 4.73 -6.64 -11.07
C ILE A 129 5.95 -6.80 -11.97
N TYR A 130 6.25 -8.03 -12.32
CA TYR A 130 7.32 -8.36 -13.25
C TYR A 130 6.68 -8.84 -14.55
N CYS A 131 6.98 -8.16 -15.64
CA CYS A 131 6.37 -8.46 -16.93
C CYS A 131 7.39 -8.41 -18.08
N THR A 132 7.00 -8.94 -19.23
CA THR A 132 7.73 -8.74 -20.46
C THR A 132 7.43 -7.35 -21.03
N GLU A 133 8.24 -6.91 -22.00
CA GLU A 133 8.02 -5.64 -22.68
C GLU A 133 6.66 -5.59 -23.38
N ASP A 134 6.26 -6.67 -24.04
CA ASP A 134 4.99 -6.77 -24.76
C ASP A 134 3.76 -6.70 -23.84
N GLN A 135 3.93 -7.09 -22.57
CA GLN A 135 2.87 -7.07 -21.56
C GLN A 135 2.74 -5.72 -20.83
N LEU A 136 3.78 -4.88 -20.88
CA LEU A 136 3.92 -3.72 -20.00
C LEU A 136 2.76 -2.74 -20.08
N GLU A 137 2.39 -2.31 -21.28
CA GLU A 137 1.36 -1.29 -21.47
C GLU A 137 -0.03 -1.78 -21.02
N ASP A 138 -0.35 -3.05 -21.31
CA ASP A 138 -1.60 -3.68 -20.86
C ASP A 138 -1.64 -3.87 -19.34
N GLU A 139 -0.51 -4.23 -18.72
CA GLU A 139 -0.43 -4.35 -17.27
C GLU A 139 -0.58 -2.98 -16.57
N LEU A 140 0.02 -1.94 -17.12
CA LEU A 140 -0.13 -0.58 -16.58
C LEU A 140 -1.58 -0.09 -16.68
N ARG A 141 -2.29 -0.34 -17.78
CA ARG A 141 -3.72 -0.02 -17.90
C ARG A 141 -4.54 -0.75 -16.85
N LYS A 142 -4.37 -2.06 -16.70
CA LYS A 142 -5.05 -2.87 -15.67
C LYS A 142 -4.76 -2.35 -14.27
N VAL A 143 -3.52 -1.91 -13.99
CA VAL A 143 -3.14 -1.35 -12.69
C VAL A 143 -3.87 -0.03 -12.43
N ILE A 144 -3.94 0.88 -13.40
CA ILE A 144 -4.67 2.16 -13.25
C ILE A 144 -6.16 1.90 -13.04
N ASP A 145 -6.77 1.04 -13.85
CA ASP A 145 -8.19 0.69 -13.72
C ASP A 145 -8.50 0.05 -12.37
N PHE A 146 -7.62 -0.84 -11.90
CA PHE A 146 -7.74 -1.47 -10.59
C PHE A 146 -7.66 -0.44 -9.45
N ILE A 147 -6.69 0.49 -9.51
CA ILE A 147 -6.54 1.58 -8.54
C ILE A 147 -7.81 2.42 -8.46
N ILE A 148 -8.29 2.91 -9.61
CA ILE A 148 -9.46 3.79 -9.68
C ILE A 148 -10.71 3.06 -9.18
N SER A 149 -10.91 1.81 -9.60
CA SER A 149 -12.03 0.99 -9.15
C SER A 149 -12.02 0.80 -7.63
N LEU A 150 -10.86 0.45 -7.06
CA LEU A 150 -10.75 0.22 -5.63
C LEU A 150 -10.95 1.50 -4.81
N LEU A 151 -10.42 2.64 -5.25
CA LEU A 151 -10.64 3.93 -4.57
C LEU A 151 -12.12 4.35 -4.62
N ARG A 152 -12.82 4.08 -5.72
CA ARG A 152 -14.28 4.31 -5.82
C ARG A 152 -15.08 3.45 -4.85
N ASP A 153 -14.69 2.20 -4.63
CA ASP A 153 -15.32 1.33 -3.64
C ASP A 153 -15.22 1.92 -2.21
N TYR A 154 -14.20 2.74 -1.94
CA TYR A 154 -14.07 3.51 -0.70
C TYR A 154 -14.75 4.90 -0.75
N GLY A 155 -15.48 5.20 -1.81
CA GLY A 155 -16.26 6.45 -1.95
C GLY A 155 -15.47 7.68 -2.38
N LEU A 156 -14.27 7.48 -2.91
CA LEU A 156 -13.48 8.56 -3.51
C LEU A 156 -13.71 8.56 -5.02
N ASP A 157 -14.25 9.64 -5.58
CA ASP A 157 -14.64 9.74 -7.00
C ASP A 157 -13.96 10.88 -7.77
N ASP A 158 -13.38 11.86 -7.08
CA ASP A 158 -12.69 13.01 -7.69
C ASP A 158 -11.20 12.76 -7.77
N PHE A 159 -10.73 12.32 -8.95
CA PHE A 159 -9.34 11.97 -9.20
C PHE A 159 -8.73 12.79 -10.34
N TYR A 160 -7.43 13.00 -10.27
CA TYR A 160 -6.60 13.35 -11.40
C TYR A 160 -5.26 12.58 -11.32
N LEU A 161 -4.56 12.52 -12.44
CA LEU A 161 -3.25 11.87 -12.51
C LEU A 161 -2.15 12.94 -12.55
N GLU A 162 -1.03 12.62 -11.92
CA GLU A 162 0.21 13.37 -12.09
C GLU A 162 1.26 12.47 -12.73
N LEU A 163 1.90 12.96 -13.80
CA LEU A 163 3.03 12.29 -14.43
C LEU A 163 4.32 12.98 -13.98
N SER A 164 5.05 12.30 -13.09
CA SER A 164 6.34 12.78 -12.62
C SER A 164 7.46 12.30 -13.55
N THR A 165 8.28 13.22 -13.99
CA THR A 165 9.37 13.00 -14.93
C THR A 165 10.74 13.14 -14.28
N LYS A 166 11.79 12.82 -15.03
CA LYS A 166 13.18 12.77 -14.60
C LYS A 166 13.68 14.07 -13.99
N ASP A 167 14.33 13.99 -12.81
CA ASP A 167 15.22 15.04 -12.31
C ASP A 167 16.60 14.89 -12.98
N PRO A 168 17.03 15.86 -13.82
CA PRO A 168 18.28 15.75 -14.54
C PRO A 168 19.54 15.72 -13.65
N LYS A 169 19.39 16.08 -12.35
CA LYS A 169 20.49 16.07 -11.38
C LYS A 169 20.57 14.76 -10.58
N LYS A 170 19.49 13.96 -10.57
CA LYS A 170 19.41 12.78 -9.70
C LYS A 170 18.64 11.64 -10.37
N PHE A 171 19.30 10.94 -11.28
CA PHE A 171 18.69 9.78 -11.95
C PHE A 171 19.72 8.69 -12.24
N VAL A 172 19.25 7.47 -12.47
CA VAL A 172 20.02 6.33 -12.96
C VAL A 172 19.44 5.84 -14.28
N GLY A 173 20.26 5.14 -15.08
CA GLY A 173 19.89 4.67 -16.41
C GLY A 173 20.20 5.69 -17.51
N SER A 174 19.85 5.36 -18.75
CA SER A 174 20.07 6.22 -19.92
C SER A 174 18.88 7.16 -20.16
N ASP A 175 19.13 8.28 -20.84
CA ASP A 175 18.07 9.20 -21.27
C ASP A 175 17.03 8.50 -22.14
N GLU A 176 17.46 7.61 -23.02
CA GLU A 176 16.59 6.82 -23.90
C GLU A 176 15.58 5.96 -23.12
N ILE A 177 16.04 5.28 -22.05
CA ILE A 177 15.16 4.49 -21.17
C ILE A 177 14.11 5.40 -20.52
N TRP A 178 14.52 6.57 -20.04
CA TRP A 178 13.63 7.54 -19.41
C TRP A 178 12.58 8.10 -20.37
N GLU A 179 13.01 8.51 -21.58
CA GLU A 179 12.10 9.02 -22.59
C GLU A 179 11.07 7.97 -22.99
N ARG A 180 11.51 6.74 -23.26
CA ARG A 180 10.65 5.62 -23.60
C ARG A 180 9.66 5.28 -22.47
N SER A 181 10.13 5.20 -21.24
CA SER A 181 9.31 4.89 -20.08
C SER A 181 8.27 5.98 -19.81
N THR A 182 8.68 7.25 -19.92
CA THR A 182 7.77 8.40 -19.78
C THR A 182 6.70 8.38 -20.87
N ALA A 183 7.07 8.08 -22.12
CA ALA A 183 6.12 8.00 -23.22
C ALA A 183 5.10 6.87 -23.06
N ILE A 184 5.50 5.73 -22.48
CA ILE A 184 4.58 4.62 -22.17
C ILE A 184 3.58 5.07 -21.09
N LEU A 185 4.06 5.65 -19.98
CA LEU A 185 3.19 6.13 -18.91
C LEU A 185 2.24 7.24 -19.39
N GLN A 186 2.72 8.14 -20.26
CA GLN A 186 1.87 9.17 -20.88
C GLN A 186 0.71 8.54 -21.65
N ARG A 187 0.98 7.58 -22.54
CA ARG A 187 -0.08 6.91 -23.32
C ARG A 187 -1.09 6.19 -22.43
N VAL A 188 -0.62 5.52 -21.38
CA VAL A 188 -1.50 4.86 -20.42
C VAL A 188 -2.37 5.86 -19.67
N ALA A 189 -1.79 6.97 -19.21
CA ALA A 189 -2.53 8.03 -18.53
C ALA A 189 -3.58 8.66 -19.47
N ASP A 190 -3.23 8.98 -20.70
CA ASP A 190 -4.14 9.54 -21.70
C ASP A 190 -5.33 8.59 -21.97
N SER A 191 -5.09 7.28 -21.97
CA SER A 191 -6.14 6.27 -22.18
C SER A 191 -7.11 6.12 -21.02
N SER A 192 -6.78 6.60 -19.82
CA SER A 192 -7.61 6.51 -18.62
C SER A 192 -8.83 7.44 -18.64
N GLY A 193 -8.82 8.47 -19.49
CA GLY A 193 -9.85 9.51 -19.53
C GLY A 193 -9.82 10.48 -18.35
N LEU A 194 -8.84 10.37 -17.45
CA LEU A 194 -8.63 11.29 -16.33
C LEU A 194 -7.78 12.49 -16.74
N ASN A 195 -7.96 13.61 -16.05
CA ASN A 195 -7.10 14.77 -16.22
C ASN A 195 -5.66 14.42 -15.82
N LEU A 196 -4.70 14.71 -16.69
CA LEU A 196 -3.28 14.49 -16.44
C LEU A 196 -2.56 15.81 -16.22
N VAL A 197 -1.87 15.93 -15.10
CA VAL A 197 -1.07 17.09 -14.71
C VAL A 197 0.41 16.70 -14.77
N PRO A 198 1.27 17.50 -15.43
CA PRO A 198 2.71 17.25 -15.40
C PRO A 198 3.31 17.63 -14.04
N ASP A 199 4.22 16.77 -13.56
CA ASP A 199 5.04 16.97 -12.36
C ASP A 199 6.52 16.84 -12.77
N PRO A 200 7.12 17.91 -13.34
CA PRO A 200 8.51 17.88 -13.76
C PRO A 200 9.46 17.70 -12.57
N GLU A 201 10.47 16.86 -12.75
CA GLU A 201 11.49 16.52 -11.75
C GLU A 201 10.97 15.79 -10.48
N GLY A 202 9.67 15.44 -10.44
CA GLY A 202 9.03 14.76 -9.29
C GLY A 202 9.22 13.23 -9.23
N ALA A 203 9.87 12.63 -10.22
CA ALA A 203 10.09 11.19 -10.25
C ALA A 203 11.14 10.72 -9.23
N ALA A 204 11.09 9.44 -8.86
CA ALA A 204 12.21 8.83 -8.15
C ALA A 204 13.43 8.67 -9.08
N PHE A 205 14.60 8.48 -8.49
CA PHE A 205 15.86 8.41 -9.23
C PHE A 205 15.91 7.24 -10.24
N TYR A 206 15.07 6.23 -10.10
CA TYR A 206 15.10 5.00 -10.90
C TYR A 206 14.02 4.89 -11.98
N GLY A 207 13.05 5.79 -12.06
CA GLY A 207 12.05 5.75 -13.10
C GLY A 207 10.91 6.78 -12.98
N PRO A 208 10.21 7.04 -14.08
CA PRO A 208 9.05 7.92 -14.11
C PRO A 208 7.86 7.30 -13.36
N LYS A 209 6.93 8.14 -12.95
CA LYS A 209 5.85 7.78 -12.04
C LYS A 209 4.53 8.40 -12.46
N ILE A 210 3.44 7.63 -12.38
CA ILE A 210 2.08 8.17 -12.30
C ILE A 210 1.65 8.15 -10.83
N SER A 211 1.19 9.30 -10.32
CA SER A 211 0.51 9.40 -9.03
C SER A 211 -0.98 9.61 -9.26
N VAL A 212 -1.82 8.91 -8.51
CA VAL A 212 -3.26 9.17 -8.47
C VAL A 212 -3.53 10.11 -7.31
N GLN A 213 -4.01 11.28 -7.62
CA GLN A 213 -4.40 12.30 -6.65
C GLN A 213 -5.91 12.25 -6.46
N ALA A 214 -6.37 12.21 -5.22
CA ALA A 214 -7.79 12.27 -4.87
C ALA A 214 -8.09 13.50 -4.05
N ARG A 215 -9.26 14.11 -4.27
CA ARG A 215 -9.76 15.20 -3.44
C ARG A 215 -10.70 14.66 -2.39
N ASP A 216 -10.53 15.13 -1.16
CA ASP A 216 -11.46 14.81 -0.08
C ASP A 216 -12.70 15.71 -0.11
N ALA A 217 -13.66 15.43 0.77
CA ALA A 217 -14.94 16.16 0.84
C ALA A 217 -14.81 17.67 1.13
N ILE A 218 -13.67 18.13 1.62
CA ILE A 218 -13.37 19.55 1.89
C ILE A 218 -12.38 20.15 0.88
N GLY A 219 -12.12 19.43 -0.23
CA GLY A 219 -11.35 19.92 -1.37
C GLY A 219 -9.81 19.82 -1.22
N ARG A 220 -9.29 19.15 -0.18
CA ARG A 220 -7.83 18.91 -0.06
C ARG A 220 -7.42 17.77 -0.97
N THR A 221 -6.26 17.93 -1.59
CA THR A 221 -5.67 16.92 -2.46
C THR A 221 -4.72 16.01 -1.67
N TRP A 222 -4.85 14.72 -1.90
CA TRP A 222 -4.03 13.67 -1.32
C TRP A 222 -3.47 12.77 -2.40
N GLN A 223 -2.15 12.55 -2.38
CA GLN A 223 -1.57 11.49 -3.19
C GLN A 223 -1.96 10.14 -2.58
N MET A 224 -2.82 9.41 -3.27
CA MET A 224 -3.30 8.10 -2.85
C MET A 224 -2.41 6.98 -3.39
N SER A 225 -2.28 6.92 -4.69
CA SER A 225 -1.63 5.78 -5.33
C SER A 225 -0.40 6.20 -6.13
N THR A 226 0.48 5.25 -6.35
CA THR A 226 1.68 5.42 -7.17
C THR A 226 1.87 4.21 -8.06
N VAL A 227 2.15 4.44 -9.34
CA VAL A 227 2.57 3.44 -10.31
C VAL A 227 3.88 3.91 -10.92
N GLN A 228 4.93 3.10 -10.82
CA GLN A 228 6.28 3.52 -11.19
C GLN A 228 7.00 2.44 -11.96
N LEU A 229 7.63 2.81 -13.05
CA LEU A 229 8.47 1.91 -13.84
C LEU A 229 9.90 1.87 -13.27
N ASP A 230 10.47 0.67 -13.26
CA ASP A 230 11.82 0.44 -12.79
C ASP A 230 12.55 -0.57 -13.68
N PHE A 231 13.59 -0.09 -14.35
CA PHE A 231 14.51 -0.91 -15.13
C PHE A 231 15.81 -1.18 -14.36
N ASN A 232 16.06 -0.45 -13.28
CA ASN A 232 17.31 -0.48 -12.52
C ASN A 232 17.39 -1.65 -11.54
N LEU A 233 16.35 -1.89 -10.73
CA LEU A 233 16.37 -3.01 -9.79
C LEU A 233 16.44 -4.38 -10.48
N PRO A 234 15.70 -4.66 -11.57
CA PRO A 234 15.90 -5.88 -12.33
C PRO A 234 17.33 -6.09 -12.82
N GLU A 235 18.04 -5.01 -13.20
CA GLU A 235 19.43 -5.05 -13.59
C GLU A 235 20.36 -5.34 -12.41
N ARG A 236 20.23 -4.59 -11.33
CA ARG A 236 21.06 -4.74 -10.11
C ARG A 236 20.90 -6.11 -9.46
N PHE A 237 19.72 -6.71 -9.55
CA PHE A 237 19.44 -8.06 -9.04
C PHE A 237 19.73 -9.16 -10.08
N GLU A 238 20.13 -8.79 -11.29
CA GLU A 238 20.41 -9.73 -12.39
C GLU A 238 19.21 -10.65 -12.69
N LEU A 239 17.99 -10.06 -12.63
CA LEU A 239 16.79 -10.83 -12.86
C LEU A 239 16.69 -11.28 -14.31
N GLU A 240 16.33 -12.55 -14.50
CA GLU A 240 16.16 -13.14 -15.82
C GLU A 240 14.94 -14.06 -15.91
N TYR A 241 14.34 -14.11 -17.09
CA TYR A 241 13.38 -15.14 -17.45
C TYR A 241 13.78 -15.79 -18.79
N THR A 242 13.34 -17.02 -19.01
CA THR A 242 13.53 -17.71 -20.30
C THR A 242 12.40 -17.32 -21.25
N ALA A 243 12.76 -16.69 -22.38
CA ALA A 243 11.84 -16.28 -23.43
C ALA A 243 11.38 -17.48 -24.29
N PRO A 244 10.37 -17.33 -25.19
CA PRO A 244 9.89 -18.41 -26.05
C PRO A 244 10.96 -19.04 -26.96
N ASP A 245 11.95 -18.26 -27.36
CA ASP A 245 13.09 -18.68 -28.18
C ASP A 245 14.21 -19.34 -27.37
N GLY A 246 14.03 -19.51 -26.06
CA GLY A 246 15.03 -20.07 -25.13
C GLY A 246 16.08 -19.07 -24.65
N SER A 247 16.10 -17.85 -25.15
CA SER A 247 17.02 -16.81 -24.70
C SER A 247 16.69 -16.32 -23.30
N LYS A 248 17.70 -15.77 -22.59
CA LYS A 248 17.51 -15.09 -21.31
C LYS A 248 17.21 -13.62 -21.55
N LYS A 249 16.12 -13.15 -20.98
CA LYS A 249 15.72 -11.74 -21.02
C LYS A 249 15.46 -11.19 -19.64
N ARG A 250 15.63 -9.89 -19.47
CA ARG A 250 15.36 -9.18 -18.22
C ARG A 250 13.91 -8.76 -18.16
N PRO A 251 13.18 -8.99 -17.04
CA PRO A 251 11.83 -8.48 -16.88
C PRO A 251 11.85 -6.96 -16.64
N ILE A 252 10.74 -6.31 -16.93
CA ILE A 252 10.46 -4.95 -16.48
C ILE A 252 9.73 -5.05 -15.16
N MET A 253 10.05 -4.17 -14.22
CA MET A 253 9.42 -4.11 -12.90
C MET A 253 8.53 -2.88 -12.80
N VAL A 254 7.32 -3.09 -12.28
CA VAL A 254 6.39 -2.02 -11.94
C VAL A 254 6.17 -2.04 -10.44
N HIS A 255 6.48 -0.93 -9.78
CA HIS A 255 6.11 -0.70 -8.39
C HIS A 255 4.71 -0.11 -8.32
N ARG A 256 3.89 -0.60 -7.41
CA ARG A 256 2.55 -0.08 -7.20
C ARG A 256 2.19 -0.09 -5.72
N ALA A 257 1.81 1.06 -5.20
CA ALA A 257 1.10 1.20 -3.94
C ALA A 257 -0.23 1.89 -4.23
N LEU A 258 -1.34 1.32 -3.74
CA LEU A 258 -2.67 1.83 -4.02
C LEU A 258 -3.11 2.84 -2.96
N PHE A 259 -3.01 2.47 -1.69
CA PHE A 259 -3.28 3.38 -0.57
C PHE A 259 -2.04 4.20 -0.16
N GLY A 260 -0.87 3.77 -0.59
CA GLY A 260 0.42 4.30 -0.18
C GLY A 260 0.76 3.92 1.26
N SER A 261 -0.08 4.28 2.22
CA SER A 261 -0.02 3.86 3.63
C SER A 261 -1.43 3.61 4.13
N ILE A 262 -1.66 2.45 4.73
CA ILE A 262 -2.97 2.10 5.32
C ILE A 262 -3.37 3.10 6.39
N GLU A 263 -2.42 3.53 7.22
CA GLU A 263 -2.65 4.51 8.28
C GLU A 263 -3.07 5.87 7.71
N ARG A 264 -2.35 6.34 6.68
CA ARG A 264 -2.66 7.60 6.01
C ARG A 264 -4.01 7.55 5.32
N PHE A 265 -4.29 6.48 4.58
CA PHE A 265 -5.54 6.28 3.88
C PHE A 265 -6.72 6.23 4.86
N PHE A 266 -6.57 5.51 5.98
CA PHE A 266 -7.57 5.53 7.06
C PHE A 266 -7.81 6.95 7.59
N GLY A 267 -6.76 7.73 7.80
CA GLY A 267 -6.89 9.14 8.22
C GLY A 267 -7.67 9.98 7.22
N VAL A 268 -7.38 9.83 5.92
CA VAL A 268 -8.10 10.51 4.84
C VAL A 268 -9.57 10.11 4.79
N LEU A 269 -9.87 8.80 4.88
CA LEU A 269 -11.25 8.32 4.91
C LEU A 269 -12.02 8.80 6.14
N LEU A 270 -11.37 8.84 7.31
CA LEU A 270 -12.00 9.34 8.54
C LEU A 270 -12.43 10.81 8.40
N GLU A 271 -11.60 11.63 7.77
CA GLU A 271 -11.91 13.03 7.50
C GLU A 271 -12.93 13.19 6.38
N HIS A 272 -12.79 12.41 5.31
CA HIS A 272 -13.73 12.42 4.18
C HIS A 272 -15.17 12.11 4.62
N TYR A 273 -15.33 11.10 5.44
CA TYR A 273 -16.63 10.69 5.97
C TYR A 273 -17.06 11.43 7.24
N ALA A 274 -16.22 12.30 7.80
CA ALA A 274 -16.45 12.93 9.12
C ALA A 274 -16.86 11.89 10.20
N GLY A 275 -16.30 10.69 10.12
CA GLY A 275 -16.59 9.54 10.97
C GLY A 275 -17.90 8.79 10.66
N VAL A 276 -18.70 9.23 9.68
CA VAL A 276 -19.92 8.53 9.22
C VAL A 276 -19.55 7.55 8.14
N PHE A 277 -18.86 6.49 8.51
CA PHE A 277 -18.46 5.46 7.55
C PHE A 277 -19.64 4.74 6.91
N PRO A 278 -19.53 4.30 5.63
CA PRO A 278 -20.49 3.39 5.05
C PRO A 278 -20.59 2.10 5.90
N ALA A 279 -21.75 1.47 5.88
CA ALA A 279 -22.07 0.39 6.80
C ALA A 279 -20.99 -0.74 6.84
N TRP A 280 -20.44 -1.10 5.69
CA TRP A 280 -19.44 -2.17 5.60
C TRP A 280 -18.11 -1.83 6.31
N LEU A 281 -17.75 -0.53 6.40
CA LEU A 281 -16.55 -0.05 7.11
C LEU A 281 -16.84 0.31 8.58
N ALA A 282 -18.09 0.52 8.97
CA ALA A 282 -18.43 0.99 10.30
C ALA A 282 -17.99 0.01 11.39
N PRO A 283 -17.28 0.45 12.46
CA PRO A 283 -16.85 -0.43 13.55
C PRO A 283 -18.00 -1.18 14.22
N GLN A 284 -19.14 -0.51 14.35
CA GLN A 284 -20.42 -1.05 14.81
C GLN A 284 -21.44 -0.76 13.72
N GLN A 285 -22.08 -1.80 13.17
CA GLN A 285 -23.00 -1.64 12.06
C GLN A 285 -24.44 -1.52 12.52
N VAL A 286 -24.81 -2.29 13.54
CA VAL A 286 -26.17 -2.35 14.06
C VAL A 286 -26.15 -2.29 15.59
N MET A 287 -27.06 -1.47 16.17
CA MET A 287 -27.29 -1.42 17.61
C MET A 287 -28.77 -1.72 17.90
N GLY A 288 -29.02 -2.74 18.70
CA GLY A 288 -30.32 -3.02 19.26
C GLY A 288 -30.64 -2.06 20.41
N ILE A 289 -31.79 -1.42 20.38
CA ILE A 289 -32.25 -0.47 21.39
C ILE A 289 -33.57 -0.97 21.94
N PRO A 290 -33.57 -1.55 23.17
CA PRO A 290 -34.80 -1.98 23.80
C PRO A 290 -35.62 -0.77 24.27
N VAL A 291 -36.94 -0.81 24.00
CA VAL A 291 -37.93 0.17 24.52
C VAL A 291 -38.15 -0.05 26.00
N ALA A 292 -38.08 -1.32 26.44
CA ALA A 292 -38.13 -1.77 27.83
C ALA A 292 -37.23 -3.02 28.00
N ASP A 293 -36.80 -3.29 29.23
CA ASP A 293 -35.86 -4.39 29.52
C ASP A 293 -36.36 -5.77 29.11
N GLU A 294 -37.66 -5.97 29.07
CA GLU A 294 -38.27 -7.23 28.61
C GLU A 294 -37.98 -7.57 27.13
N PHE A 295 -37.59 -6.59 26.30
CA PHE A 295 -37.23 -6.77 24.91
C PHE A 295 -35.73 -7.04 24.69
N VAL A 296 -34.88 -6.94 25.70
CA VAL A 296 -33.46 -7.23 25.62
C VAL A 296 -33.20 -8.64 25.06
N PRO A 297 -33.82 -9.73 25.61
CA PRO A 297 -33.56 -11.08 25.09
C PRO A 297 -33.90 -11.25 23.61
N HIS A 298 -34.97 -10.58 23.15
CA HIS A 298 -35.36 -10.63 21.73
C HIS A 298 -34.33 -9.93 20.83
N LEU A 299 -33.83 -8.78 21.23
CA LEU A 299 -32.78 -8.07 20.49
C LEU A 299 -31.44 -8.82 20.53
N GLU A 300 -31.11 -9.48 21.65
CA GLU A 300 -29.92 -10.33 21.75
C GLU A 300 -29.97 -11.51 20.79
N GLU A 301 -31.13 -12.15 20.63
CA GLU A 301 -31.33 -13.21 19.65
C GLU A 301 -31.11 -12.70 18.22
N ILE A 302 -31.71 -11.58 17.84
CA ILE A 302 -31.55 -10.96 16.52
C ILE A 302 -30.09 -10.58 16.27
N THR A 303 -29.46 -9.91 17.22
CA THR A 303 -28.06 -9.49 17.06
C THR A 303 -27.10 -10.68 17.02
N ALA A 304 -27.39 -11.78 17.72
CA ALA A 304 -26.64 -13.03 17.61
C ALA A 304 -26.74 -13.63 16.19
N GLN A 305 -27.94 -13.62 15.58
CA GLN A 305 -28.12 -14.07 14.19
C GLN A 305 -27.38 -13.16 13.20
N LEU A 306 -27.36 -11.85 13.43
CA LEU A 306 -26.59 -10.90 12.61
C LEU A 306 -25.07 -11.16 12.73
N ARG A 307 -24.56 -11.36 13.95
CA ARG A 307 -23.15 -11.71 14.19
C ARG A 307 -22.75 -13.01 13.51
N ALA A 308 -23.62 -14.02 13.53
CA ALA A 308 -23.38 -15.29 12.83
C ALA A 308 -23.25 -15.11 11.30
N ARG A 309 -23.74 -14.00 10.73
CA ARG A 309 -23.60 -13.62 9.32
C ARG A 309 -22.48 -12.61 9.07
N GLY A 310 -21.62 -12.39 10.07
CA GLY A 310 -20.48 -11.44 9.95
C GLY A 310 -20.83 -9.98 10.14
N ILE A 311 -22.06 -9.65 10.56
CA ILE A 311 -22.48 -8.26 10.82
C ILE A 311 -22.10 -7.88 12.26
N ARG A 312 -21.44 -6.76 12.44
CA ARG A 312 -21.05 -6.22 13.75
C ARG A 312 -22.26 -5.59 14.44
N ALA A 313 -22.96 -6.38 15.24
CA ALA A 313 -24.19 -6.02 15.89
C ALA A 313 -24.08 -6.21 17.41
N ASP A 314 -24.72 -5.34 18.18
CA ASP A 314 -24.78 -5.43 19.66
C ASP A 314 -26.12 -4.87 20.17
N VAL A 315 -26.38 -4.99 21.48
CA VAL A 315 -27.58 -4.47 22.16
C VAL A 315 -27.14 -3.50 23.25
N ASP A 316 -27.76 -2.34 23.31
CA ASP A 316 -27.57 -1.37 24.39
C ASP A 316 -28.41 -1.77 25.62
N THR A 317 -27.77 -2.46 26.55
CA THR A 317 -28.35 -2.91 27.83
C THR A 317 -28.17 -1.91 28.97
N SER A 318 -27.74 -0.66 28.67
CA SER A 318 -27.62 0.37 29.71
C SER A 318 -29.00 0.76 30.31
N ASP A 319 -28.98 1.33 31.51
CA ASP A 319 -30.21 1.85 32.19
C ASP A 319 -30.72 3.16 31.61
N ASP A 320 -30.14 3.63 30.50
CA ASP A 320 -30.54 4.87 29.86
C ASP A 320 -31.93 4.72 29.20
N ARG A 321 -32.70 5.80 29.19
CA ARG A 321 -33.98 5.86 28.47
C ARG A 321 -33.73 5.72 26.96
N MET A 322 -34.67 5.08 26.25
CA MET A 322 -34.60 4.83 24.80
C MET A 322 -34.12 6.05 23.99
N GLN A 323 -34.68 7.24 24.23
CA GLN A 323 -34.28 8.45 23.52
C GLN A 323 -32.83 8.85 23.74
N LYS A 324 -32.28 8.59 24.93
CA LYS A 324 -30.87 8.84 25.24
C LYS A 324 -29.99 7.81 24.56
N LYS A 325 -30.37 6.52 24.53
CA LYS A 325 -29.70 5.47 23.77
C LYS A 325 -29.63 5.83 22.30
N ILE A 326 -30.76 6.18 21.67
CA ILE A 326 -30.81 6.63 20.27
C ILE A 326 -29.85 7.80 20.03
N ARG A 327 -29.89 8.82 20.89
CA ARG A 327 -29.01 9.99 20.77
C ARG A 327 -27.53 9.60 20.86
N ASN A 328 -27.18 8.74 21.83
CA ASN A 328 -25.79 8.29 22.01
C ASN A 328 -25.27 7.58 20.75
N HIS A 329 -26.05 6.64 20.21
CA HIS A 329 -25.65 5.86 19.05
C HIS A 329 -25.70 6.66 17.74
N THR A 330 -26.62 7.62 17.60
CA THR A 330 -26.60 8.61 16.52
C THR A 330 -25.33 9.47 16.57
N THR A 331 -24.96 9.95 17.77
CA THR A 331 -23.72 10.70 17.96
C THR A 331 -22.49 9.83 17.68
N GLY A 332 -22.55 8.54 18.06
CA GLY A 332 -21.53 7.53 17.78
C GLY A 332 -21.46 7.08 16.30
N LYS A 333 -22.33 7.65 15.43
CA LYS A 333 -22.34 7.38 13.98
C LYS A 333 -22.61 5.92 13.61
N ILE A 334 -23.43 5.23 14.40
CA ILE A 334 -23.85 3.86 14.08
C ILE A 334 -24.87 3.89 12.92
N PRO A 335 -24.60 3.13 11.82
CA PRO A 335 -25.46 3.20 10.62
C PRO A 335 -26.91 2.77 10.83
N PHE A 336 -27.13 1.72 11.64
CA PHE A 336 -28.46 1.14 11.82
C PHE A 336 -28.82 0.95 13.29
N MET A 337 -30.07 1.22 13.63
CA MET A 337 -30.64 0.94 14.95
C MET A 337 -31.88 0.06 14.80
N LEU A 338 -31.96 -1.01 15.61
CA LEU A 338 -33.12 -1.88 15.74
C LEU A 338 -33.85 -1.53 17.03
N LEU A 339 -35.10 -1.16 16.92
CA LEU A 339 -35.94 -0.86 18.09
C LEU A 339 -36.92 -2.00 18.32
N ALA A 340 -37.04 -2.48 19.55
CA ALA A 340 -38.03 -3.45 19.99
C ALA A 340 -38.50 -3.14 21.40
#